data_6b06c4229e19b13cc7b71e1349fb8278
#
_entry.id   6b06c4229e19b13cc7b71e1349fb8278
#
_cell.length_a   1.000
_cell.length_b   1.000
_cell.length_c   1.000
_cell.angle_alpha   90.00
_cell.angle_beta   90.00
_cell.angle_gamma   90.00
#
_symmetry.space_group_name_H-M   'P 1'
#
loop_
_entity.id
_entity.type
_entity.pdbx_description
1 polymer ?
#
loop_
_entity_poly.entity_id
_entity_poly.type
_entity_poly.pdbx_seq_one_letter_code
_entity_poly.pdbx_strand_id
1 'polypeptide(L)'
;MTGGSGASGTPGNPGVPSDLSSPSGTELLAIAVDAARAAGRLLADRDGTVAVAATKSSPTDVVTEMDRRAEELIESRILAARPGDALLGEEGGQTGGAGGAPVRWVIDPLDGTVNYLYGLPDWAVSIAAEVGGVVLAGAVLVPRRGEMFTAVRGSGGWLESALAEGDPVRLRCRPGVPLEQALVATGFGYQAGRRKVQGEVVAALLPMVRDIRRAGTSAVDLCSVAAGRVDAYYERGLNEWDYAAGALIAAEAGAVVGGLGGAPASTSMTIAAGPDLFGALAEVLAALDAERDALGVRIAEPGILFRRGIDERYVGFTSGQNRSGSDTFAPERPLRARRGGTWQKSRPESGTTWASEALHPRSDLAPPTKGDGSSKWPLTTTARVRPTTT
;
A
#
# COMPACT_ATOMS: atom_id res chain seq x y z
N MET A 1 -13.80 -79.82 7.88
CA MET A 1 -12.66 -78.97 7.43
C MET A 1 -13.20 -77.92 6.46
N THR A 2 -13.70 -76.83 6.96
CA THR A 2 -14.10 -75.71 6.12
C THR A 2 -13.86 -74.42 6.93
N GLY A 3 -12.91 -73.64 6.50
CA GLY A 3 -12.57 -72.39 7.12
C GLY A 3 -13.56 -71.28 6.80
N GLY A 4 -14.08 -70.67 7.80
CA GLY A 4 -14.92 -69.46 7.69
C GLY A 4 -14.04 -68.19 7.80
N SER A 5 -14.02 -67.37 6.76
CA SER A 5 -13.41 -66.05 6.76
C SER A 5 -14.40 -65.06 7.35
N GLY A 6 -14.07 -64.52 8.52
CA GLY A 6 -14.78 -63.42 9.11
C GLY A 6 -14.39 -62.09 8.46
N ALA A 7 -15.36 -61.38 7.85
CA ALA A 7 -15.22 -60.01 7.38
C ALA A 7 -15.43 -59.07 8.56
N SER A 8 -14.41 -58.33 8.95
CA SER A 8 -14.48 -57.22 9.89
C SER A 8 -15.00 -55.97 9.16
N GLY A 9 -16.25 -55.64 9.35
CA GLY A 9 -16.84 -54.38 8.91
C GLY A 9 -16.34 -53.22 9.79
N THR A 10 -15.64 -52.30 9.18
CA THR A 10 -15.28 -51.01 9.79
C THR A 10 -16.55 -50.14 9.94
N PRO A 11 -16.84 -49.52 11.09
CA PRO A 11 -18.00 -48.66 11.23
C PRO A 11 -17.82 -47.40 10.37
N GLY A 12 -18.77 -47.19 9.47
CA GLY A 12 -18.82 -46.00 8.62
C GLY A 12 -18.93 -44.73 9.48
N ASN A 13 -18.04 -43.81 9.21
CA ASN A 13 -18.10 -42.44 9.73
C ASN A 13 -19.44 -41.81 9.33
N PRO A 14 -20.23 -41.22 10.26
CA PRO A 14 -21.49 -40.57 9.89
C PRO A 14 -21.14 -39.37 9.00
N GLY A 15 -21.66 -39.38 7.78
CA GLY A 15 -21.48 -38.36 6.78
C GLY A 15 -21.81 -36.96 7.33
N VAL A 16 -20.85 -36.07 7.29
CA VAL A 16 -21.06 -34.64 7.43
C VAL A 16 -22.06 -34.24 6.35
N PRO A 17 -23.16 -33.53 6.67
CA PRO A 17 -24.07 -33.04 5.64
C PRO A 17 -23.34 -32.19 4.64
N SER A 18 -23.31 -32.59 3.39
CA SER A 18 -22.62 -31.93 2.26
C SER A 18 -23.44 -30.77 1.68
N ASP A 19 -24.18 -30.02 2.49
CA ASP A 19 -25.17 -29.07 1.98
C ASP A 19 -24.99 -27.62 2.48
N LEU A 20 -23.75 -27.20 2.68
CA LEU A 20 -23.36 -25.80 2.62
C LEU A 20 -22.14 -25.74 1.66
N SER A 21 -22.41 -25.65 0.36
CA SER A 21 -21.35 -25.39 -0.61
C SER A 21 -20.65 -24.10 -0.20
N SER A 22 -19.37 -24.20 0.18
CA SER A 22 -18.54 -23.02 0.45
C SER A 22 -18.64 -22.09 -0.76
N PRO A 23 -18.86 -20.77 -0.56
CA PRO A 23 -19.02 -19.82 -1.67
C PRO A 23 -17.79 -19.87 -2.57
N SER A 24 -18.01 -19.83 -3.90
CA SER A 24 -16.89 -19.84 -4.83
C SER A 24 -16.13 -18.53 -4.76
N GLY A 25 -14.78 -18.57 -4.91
CA GLY A 25 -13.98 -17.36 -4.95
C GLY A 25 -14.43 -16.37 -6.04
N THR A 26 -14.98 -16.88 -7.15
CA THR A 26 -15.50 -16.05 -8.25
C THR A 26 -16.75 -15.28 -7.84
N GLU A 27 -17.67 -15.90 -7.12
CA GLU A 27 -18.86 -15.21 -6.59
C GLU A 27 -18.48 -14.14 -5.56
N LEU A 28 -17.55 -14.46 -4.66
CA LEU A 28 -17.04 -13.49 -3.70
C LEU A 28 -16.34 -12.32 -4.39
N LEU A 29 -15.55 -12.59 -5.43
CA LEU A 29 -14.90 -11.54 -6.22
C LEU A 29 -15.91 -10.62 -6.89
N ALA A 30 -16.99 -11.15 -7.46
CA ALA A 30 -18.02 -10.34 -8.12
C ALA A 30 -18.67 -9.35 -7.13
N ILE A 31 -18.93 -9.78 -5.90
CA ILE A 31 -19.47 -8.92 -4.83
C ILE A 31 -18.44 -7.83 -4.44
N ALA A 32 -17.15 -8.22 -4.23
CA ALA A 32 -16.08 -7.27 -3.91
C ALA A 32 -15.92 -6.19 -4.98
N VAL A 33 -15.93 -6.58 -6.25
CA VAL A 33 -15.81 -5.65 -7.39
C VAL A 33 -17.00 -4.69 -7.48
N ASP A 34 -18.24 -5.18 -7.30
CA ASP A 34 -19.43 -4.32 -7.30
C ASP A 34 -19.38 -3.28 -6.16
N ALA A 35 -19.05 -3.73 -4.95
CA ALA A 35 -18.92 -2.87 -3.78
C ALA A 35 -17.79 -1.83 -3.97
N ALA A 36 -16.60 -2.26 -4.42
CA ALA A 36 -15.48 -1.37 -4.66
C ALA A 36 -15.79 -0.32 -5.73
N ARG A 37 -16.46 -0.69 -6.82
CA ARG A 37 -16.89 0.26 -7.86
C ARG A 37 -17.93 1.26 -7.33
N ALA A 38 -18.85 0.84 -6.46
CA ALA A 38 -19.83 1.73 -5.86
C ALA A 38 -19.15 2.77 -4.95
N ALA A 39 -18.27 2.32 -4.04
CA ALA A 39 -17.50 3.20 -3.17
C ALA A 39 -16.55 4.12 -3.96
N GLY A 40 -15.86 3.59 -4.96
CA GLY A 40 -14.97 4.39 -5.80
C GLY A 40 -15.70 5.52 -6.55
N ARG A 41 -16.94 5.31 -7.02
CA ARG A 41 -17.77 6.38 -7.60
C ARG A 41 -18.13 7.43 -6.56
N LEU A 42 -18.58 7.02 -5.37
CA LEU A 42 -18.89 7.92 -4.25
C LEU A 42 -17.68 8.80 -3.90
N LEU A 43 -16.51 8.20 -3.77
CA LEU A 43 -15.27 8.90 -3.42
C LEU A 43 -14.75 9.81 -4.55
N ALA A 44 -14.93 9.41 -5.80
CA ALA A 44 -14.50 10.21 -6.96
C ALA A 44 -15.39 11.44 -7.22
N ASP A 45 -16.68 11.37 -6.86
CA ASP A 45 -17.70 12.43 -7.01
C ASP A 45 -17.64 13.44 -5.83
N ARG A 46 -16.42 13.86 -5.47
CA ARG A 46 -16.24 14.86 -4.41
C ARG A 46 -16.36 16.28 -4.96
N ASP A 47 -17.26 17.05 -4.39
CA ASP A 47 -17.35 18.48 -4.63
C ASP A 47 -16.41 19.24 -3.66
N GLY A 48 -15.35 19.83 -4.19
CA GLY A 48 -14.51 20.78 -3.45
C GLY A 48 -13.48 20.17 -2.49
N THR A 49 -13.15 20.90 -1.43
CA THR A 49 -12.17 20.51 -0.39
C THR A 49 -12.77 19.49 0.57
N VAL A 50 -12.08 18.37 0.75
CA VAL A 50 -12.43 17.37 1.77
C VAL A 50 -11.96 17.89 3.13
N ALA A 51 -12.85 17.93 4.11
CA ALA A 51 -12.52 18.29 5.48
C ALA A 51 -12.11 17.05 6.28
N VAL A 52 -11.13 17.22 7.16
CA VAL A 52 -10.79 16.21 8.16
C VAL A 52 -11.93 16.15 9.18
N ALA A 53 -12.56 14.99 9.33
CA ALA A 53 -13.64 14.78 10.30
C ALA A 53 -13.09 14.49 11.70
N ALA A 54 -12.01 13.71 11.79
CA ALA A 54 -11.35 13.32 13.04
C ALA A 54 -9.89 12.93 12.81
N THR A 55 -9.17 12.70 13.91
CA THR A 55 -7.86 12.04 13.92
C THR A 55 -7.94 10.76 14.75
N LYS A 56 -7.26 9.68 14.31
CA LYS A 56 -7.26 8.38 15.01
C LYS A 56 -6.14 8.30 16.06
N SER A 57 -5.00 7.72 15.69
CA SER A 57 -3.89 7.43 16.60
C SER A 57 -2.93 8.60 16.80
N SER A 58 -2.96 9.60 15.93
CA SER A 58 -2.10 10.79 15.98
C SER A 58 -2.70 11.96 15.18
N PRO A 59 -2.18 13.19 15.30
CA PRO A 59 -2.62 14.34 14.49
C PRO A 59 -2.43 14.17 12.97
N THR A 60 -1.61 13.22 12.56
CA THR A 60 -1.34 12.90 11.14
C THR A 60 -2.13 11.70 10.63
N ASP A 61 -2.82 11.02 11.52
CA ASP A 61 -3.70 9.88 11.23
C ASP A 61 -5.14 10.40 11.13
N VAL A 62 -5.53 10.76 9.92
CA VAL A 62 -6.79 11.49 9.66
C VAL A 62 -7.86 10.57 9.09
N VAL A 63 -9.11 10.83 9.44
CA VAL A 63 -10.29 10.24 8.84
C VAL A 63 -11.19 11.34 8.31
N THR A 64 -11.80 11.11 7.18
CA THR A 64 -12.80 12.02 6.61
C THR A 64 -14.21 11.43 6.74
N GLU A 65 -15.24 12.26 6.56
CA GLU A 65 -16.61 11.75 6.47
C GLU A 65 -16.78 10.79 5.28
N MET A 66 -15.94 10.93 4.26
CA MET A 66 -16.00 10.09 3.07
C MET A 66 -15.54 8.66 3.34
N ASP A 67 -14.57 8.44 4.26
CA ASP A 67 -14.15 7.09 4.69
C ASP A 67 -15.35 6.33 5.25
N ARG A 68 -16.08 6.93 6.21
CA ARG A 68 -17.26 6.31 6.83
C ARG A 68 -18.38 6.04 5.85
N ARG A 69 -18.70 7.02 5.00
CA ARG A 69 -19.75 6.85 3.99
C ARG A 69 -19.41 5.78 2.96
N ALA A 70 -18.13 5.66 2.60
CA ALA A 70 -17.67 4.62 1.71
C ALA A 70 -17.78 3.24 2.37
N GLU A 71 -17.39 3.12 3.66
CA GLU A 71 -17.51 1.87 4.41
C GLU A 71 -18.98 1.45 4.55
N GLU A 72 -19.88 2.33 4.99
CA GLU A 72 -21.32 2.06 5.09
C GLU A 72 -21.92 1.59 3.75
N LEU A 73 -21.49 2.18 2.64
CA LEU A 73 -21.94 1.78 1.30
C LEU A 73 -21.43 0.38 0.93
N ILE A 74 -20.16 0.07 1.21
CA ILE A 74 -19.56 -1.24 0.96
C ILE A 74 -20.28 -2.29 1.78
N GLU A 75 -20.45 -2.07 3.08
CA GLU A 75 -21.13 -2.97 4.00
C GLU A 75 -22.56 -3.27 3.54
N SER A 76 -23.32 -2.21 3.19
CA SER A 76 -24.70 -2.39 2.71
C SER A 76 -24.77 -3.24 1.45
N ARG A 77 -23.82 -3.10 0.52
CA ARG A 77 -23.74 -3.90 -0.70
C ARG A 77 -23.41 -5.36 -0.43
N ILE A 78 -22.44 -5.61 0.43
CA ILE A 78 -22.05 -6.96 0.83
C ILE A 78 -23.19 -7.65 1.55
N LEU A 79 -23.80 -7.01 2.56
CA LEU A 79 -24.88 -7.59 3.35
C LEU A 79 -26.19 -7.78 2.55
N ALA A 80 -26.45 -6.96 1.53
CA ALA A 80 -27.56 -7.19 0.61
C ALA A 80 -27.39 -8.49 -0.19
N ALA A 81 -26.16 -8.83 -0.56
CA ALA A 81 -25.87 -10.09 -1.27
C ALA A 81 -25.68 -11.26 -0.30
N ARG A 82 -25.14 -11.03 0.89
CA ARG A 82 -24.73 -12.04 1.87
C ARG A 82 -25.02 -11.59 3.31
N PRO A 83 -26.27 -11.62 3.75
CA PRO A 83 -26.72 -11.00 5.02
C PRO A 83 -26.19 -11.69 6.28
N GLY A 84 -25.59 -12.88 6.17
CA GLY A 84 -25.03 -13.63 7.31
C GLY A 84 -23.52 -13.52 7.48
N ASP A 85 -22.83 -12.84 6.59
CA ASP A 85 -21.37 -12.76 6.62
C ASP A 85 -20.86 -11.81 7.71
N ALA A 86 -19.61 -12.01 8.13
CA ALA A 86 -18.89 -11.13 9.03
C ALA A 86 -18.16 -10.03 8.23
N LEU A 87 -18.04 -8.85 8.83
CA LEU A 87 -17.31 -7.71 8.27
C LEU A 87 -16.21 -7.29 9.24
N LEU A 88 -15.05 -6.93 8.70
CA LEU A 88 -13.96 -6.24 9.40
C LEU A 88 -13.61 -4.99 8.57
N GLY A 89 -14.05 -3.83 9.03
CA GLY A 89 -13.76 -2.54 8.43
C GLY A 89 -12.75 -1.73 9.22
N GLU A 90 -12.10 -0.79 8.57
CA GLU A 90 -11.16 0.12 9.21
C GLU A 90 -11.85 1.08 10.18
N GLU A 91 -13.06 1.56 9.84
CA GLU A 91 -13.78 2.58 10.59
C GLU A 91 -14.75 1.97 11.61
N GLY A 92 -15.49 0.92 11.21
CA GLY A 92 -16.51 0.23 12.02
C GLY A 92 -15.98 -0.92 12.84
N GLY A 93 -14.77 -1.40 12.58
CA GLY A 93 -14.21 -2.58 13.22
C GLY A 93 -14.91 -3.86 12.82
N GLN A 94 -14.96 -4.84 13.75
CA GLN A 94 -15.59 -6.13 13.44
C GLN A 94 -17.09 -6.10 13.75
N THR A 95 -17.90 -6.45 12.75
CA THR A 95 -19.36 -6.55 12.85
C THR A 95 -19.87 -7.87 12.28
N GLY A 96 -21.07 -8.30 12.66
CA GLY A 96 -21.68 -9.53 12.14
C GLY A 96 -21.04 -10.82 12.64
N GLY A 97 -21.29 -11.93 11.96
CA GLY A 97 -20.65 -13.23 12.23
C GLY A 97 -21.17 -13.98 13.45
N ALA A 98 -22.28 -13.57 14.05
CA ALA A 98 -22.93 -14.31 15.14
C ALA A 98 -23.36 -15.69 14.63
N GLY A 99 -22.71 -16.76 15.12
CA GLY A 99 -23.05 -18.14 14.76
C GLY A 99 -22.08 -18.81 13.78
N GLY A 100 -20.90 -18.24 13.52
CA GLY A 100 -19.90 -18.86 12.65
C GLY A 100 -20.15 -18.56 11.18
N ALA A 101 -20.14 -17.28 10.81
CA ALA A 101 -20.25 -16.85 9.41
C ALA A 101 -19.21 -17.56 8.54
N PRO A 102 -19.58 -18.12 7.38
CA PRO A 102 -18.64 -18.83 6.52
C PRO A 102 -17.64 -17.89 5.86
N VAL A 103 -17.99 -16.59 5.69
CA VAL A 103 -17.14 -15.57 5.06
C VAL A 103 -16.94 -14.40 6.02
N ARG A 104 -15.70 -13.91 6.07
CA ARG A 104 -15.32 -12.63 6.67
C ARG A 104 -14.81 -11.70 5.56
N TRP A 105 -15.43 -10.54 5.44
CA TRP A 105 -14.98 -9.50 4.54
C TRP A 105 -14.03 -8.56 5.27
N VAL A 106 -12.89 -8.26 4.64
CA VAL A 106 -11.87 -7.37 5.18
C VAL A 106 -11.82 -6.15 4.27
N ILE A 107 -12.12 -4.96 4.84
CA ILE A 107 -12.48 -3.77 4.08
C ILE A 107 -11.61 -2.59 4.53
N ASP A 108 -10.91 -1.97 3.59
CA ASP A 108 -10.41 -0.62 3.70
C ASP A 108 -11.18 0.26 2.71
N PRO A 109 -12.07 1.14 3.20
CA PRO A 109 -12.92 1.96 2.34
C PRO A 109 -12.12 3.02 1.58
N LEU A 110 -10.98 3.47 2.12
CA LEU A 110 -10.14 4.51 1.54
C LEU A 110 -8.69 4.40 2.00
N ASP A 111 -7.96 3.40 1.51
CA ASP A 111 -6.51 3.31 1.71
C ASP A 111 -5.81 4.51 1.03
N GLY A 112 -5.05 5.27 1.82
CA GLY A 112 -4.42 6.50 1.39
C GLY A 112 -5.27 7.76 1.64
N THR A 113 -5.97 7.84 2.78
CA THR A 113 -6.80 9.00 3.20
C THR A 113 -6.05 10.33 3.09
N VAL A 114 -4.76 10.37 3.45
CA VAL A 114 -3.93 11.57 3.29
C VAL A 114 -3.78 11.97 1.82
N ASN A 115 -3.52 11.01 0.93
CA ASN A 115 -3.45 11.28 -0.51
C ASN A 115 -4.78 11.81 -1.04
N TYR A 116 -5.88 11.21 -0.62
CA TYR A 116 -7.23 11.65 -0.97
C TYR A 116 -7.49 13.08 -0.51
N LEU A 117 -7.16 13.42 0.73
CA LEU A 117 -7.29 14.76 1.30
C LEU A 117 -6.52 15.79 0.48
N TYR A 118 -5.29 15.48 0.07
CA TYR A 118 -4.43 16.37 -0.72
C TYR A 118 -4.72 16.36 -2.22
N GLY A 119 -5.68 15.54 -2.69
CA GLY A 119 -6.04 15.44 -4.11
C GLY A 119 -5.03 14.67 -4.96
N LEU A 120 -4.14 13.90 -4.33
CA LEU A 120 -3.21 13.02 -5.02
C LEU A 120 -3.95 11.81 -5.63
N PRO A 121 -3.43 11.21 -6.72
CA PRO A 121 -4.16 10.15 -7.42
C PRO A 121 -4.09 8.78 -6.76
N ASP A 122 -3.13 8.56 -5.85
CA ASP A 122 -2.80 7.27 -5.28
C ASP A 122 -3.57 7.03 -3.99
N TRP A 123 -4.80 6.56 -4.11
CA TRP A 123 -5.65 6.06 -3.06
C TRP A 123 -6.56 4.97 -3.64
N ALA A 124 -6.99 4.04 -2.79
CA ALA A 124 -7.70 2.86 -3.24
C ALA A 124 -8.88 2.49 -2.33
N VAL A 125 -9.81 1.71 -2.88
CA VAL A 125 -10.77 0.89 -2.13
C VAL A 125 -10.26 -0.53 -2.16
N SER A 126 -10.05 -1.15 -0.99
CA SER A 126 -9.50 -2.50 -0.83
C SER A 126 -10.52 -3.41 -0.16
N ILE A 127 -10.90 -4.51 -0.81
CA ILE A 127 -11.89 -5.47 -0.28
C ILE A 127 -11.39 -6.88 -0.49
N ALA A 128 -11.28 -7.65 0.59
CA ALA A 128 -10.95 -9.07 0.56
C ALA A 128 -12.08 -9.91 1.16
N ALA A 129 -12.26 -11.11 0.64
CA ALA A 129 -13.17 -12.12 1.20
C ALA A 129 -12.35 -13.31 1.70
N GLU A 130 -12.52 -13.65 2.97
CA GLU A 130 -11.82 -14.71 3.69
C GLU A 130 -12.78 -15.80 4.11
N VAL A 131 -12.35 -17.05 4.00
CA VAL A 131 -13.04 -18.23 4.48
C VAL A 131 -12.08 -19.07 5.31
N GLY A 132 -12.43 -19.33 6.56
CA GLY A 132 -11.60 -20.14 7.46
C GLY A 132 -10.16 -19.61 7.67
N GLY A 133 -9.95 -18.29 7.71
CA GLY A 133 -8.64 -17.67 7.87
C GLY A 133 -7.83 -17.59 6.57
N VAL A 134 -8.44 -17.90 5.42
CA VAL A 134 -7.77 -17.85 4.10
C VAL A 134 -8.49 -16.88 3.18
N VAL A 135 -7.78 -15.87 2.70
CA VAL A 135 -8.32 -14.93 1.69
C VAL A 135 -8.49 -15.66 0.37
N LEU A 136 -9.74 -15.76 -0.12
CA LEU A 136 -10.11 -16.45 -1.37
C LEU A 136 -10.26 -15.50 -2.56
N ALA A 137 -10.72 -14.26 -2.31
CA ALA A 137 -10.92 -13.25 -3.34
C ALA A 137 -10.45 -11.88 -2.85
N GLY A 138 -9.94 -11.06 -3.75
CA GLY A 138 -9.49 -9.70 -3.45
C GLY A 138 -9.73 -8.77 -4.62
N ALA A 139 -10.17 -7.55 -4.32
CA ALA A 139 -10.34 -6.46 -5.27
C ALA A 139 -9.74 -5.17 -4.69
N VAL A 140 -8.90 -4.50 -5.48
CA VAL A 140 -8.35 -3.19 -5.16
C VAL A 140 -8.66 -2.25 -6.33
N LEU A 141 -9.50 -1.26 -6.08
CA LEU A 141 -9.84 -0.22 -7.06
C LEU A 141 -9.04 1.05 -6.79
N VAL A 142 -8.36 1.56 -7.82
CA VAL A 142 -7.66 2.86 -7.79
C VAL A 142 -8.41 3.82 -8.70
N PRO A 143 -9.42 4.56 -8.22
CA PRO A 143 -10.38 5.28 -9.06
C PRO A 143 -9.73 6.35 -9.94
N ARG A 144 -8.74 7.08 -9.39
CA ARG A 144 -8.05 8.15 -10.14
C ARG A 144 -7.13 7.65 -11.26
N ARG A 145 -6.72 6.39 -11.19
CA ARG A 145 -5.98 5.72 -12.26
C ARG A 145 -6.90 4.94 -13.22
N GLY A 146 -8.19 4.78 -12.85
CA GLY A 146 -9.13 3.94 -13.59
C GLY A 146 -8.70 2.47 -13.59
N GLU A 147 -8.10 1.98 -12.52
CA GLU A 147 -7.51 0.64 -12.43
C GLU A 147 -8.25 -0.20 -11.39
N MET A 148 -8.66 -1.40 -11.77
CA MET A 148 -9.22 -2.43 -10.90
C MET A 148 -8.29 -3.64 -10.92
N PHE A 149 -7.64 -3.90 -9.80
CA PHE A 149 -6.83 -5.10 -9.57
C PHE A 149 -7.69 -6.16 -8.88
N THR A 150 -7.64 -7.39 -9.37
CA THR A 150 -8.45 -8.49 -8.83
C THR A 150 -7.66 -9.78 -8.77
N ALA A 151 -8.03 -10.64 -7.80
CA ALA A 151 -7.56 -12.02 -7.77
C ALA A 151 -8.59 -12.95 -7.13
N VAL A 152 -8.59 -14.19 -7.61
CA VAL A 152 -9.17 -15.35 -6.92
C VAL A 152 -8.03 -16.31 -6.67
N ARG A 153 -7.94 -16.83 -5.46
CA ARG A 153 -6.89 -17.79 -5.06
C ARG A 153 -6.82 -18.98 -6.02
N GLY A 154 -5.62 -19.22 -6.57
CA GLY A 154 -5.36 -20.27 -7.55
C GLY A 154 -5.78 -19.95 -8.99
N SER A 155 -6.30 -18.73 -9.26
CA SER A 155 -6.79 -18.34 -10.60
C SER A 155 -5.99 -17.21 -11.25
N GLY A 156 -4.98 -16.70 -10.54
CA GLY A 156 -4.14 -15.58 -10.98
C GLY A 156 -4.69 -14.21 -10.63
N GLY A 157 -3.81 -13.22 -10.76
CA GLY A 157 -4.13 -11.80 -10.59
C GLY A 157 -4.40 -11.11 -11.94
N TRP A 158 -5.29 -10.14 -11.96
CA TRP A 158 -5.75 -9.45 -13.17
C TRP A 158 -5.86 -7.95 -12.94
N LEU A 159 -5.61 -7.19 -14.01
CA LEU A 159 -5.79 -5.74 -14.07
C LEU A 159 -6.77 -5.38 -15.17
N GLU A 160 -7.87 -4.74 -14.80
CA GLU A 160 -8.76 -4.00 -15.70
C GLU A 160 -8.39 -2.51 -15.62
N SER A 161 -8.14 -1.89 -16.77
CA SER A 161 -7.79 -0.46 -16.85
C SER A 161 -8.75 0.27 -17.77
N ALA A 162 -9.33 1.37 -17.28
CA ALA A 162 -10.18 2.24 -18.09
C ALA A 162 -9.40 2.97 -19.22
N LEU A 163 -8.07 3.00 -19.13
CA LEU A 163 -7.20 3.63 -20.13
C LEU A 163 -6.75 2.65 -21.23
N ALA A 164 -7.00 1.34 -21.05
CA ALA A 164 -6.67 0.31 -22.00
C ALA A 164 -7.95 -0.27 -22.60
N GLU A 165 -8.02 -0.32 -23.93
CA GLU A 165 -9.09 -1.05 -24.63
C GLU A 165 -8.78 -2.55 -24.57
N GLY A 166 -9.75 -3.38 -24.22
CA GLY A 166 -9.65 -4.83 -24.27
C GLY A 166 -9.98 -5.54 -22.94
N ASP A 167 -9.68 -6.83 -22.93
CA ASP A 167 -9.91 -7.70 -21.77
C ASP A 167 -8.91 -7.41 -20.64
N PRO A 168 -9.22 -7.77 -19.37
CA PRO A 168 -8.31 -7.66 -18.27
C PRO A 168 -6.96 -8.34 -18.54
N VAL A 169 -5.86 -7.67 -18.17
CA VAL A 169 -4.50 -8.16 -18.38
C VAL A 169 -4.09 -9.00 -17.16
N ARG A 170 -3.52 -10.17 -17.43
CA ARG A 170 -2.96 -11.01 -16.36
C ARG A 170 -1.73 -10.38 -15.75
N LEU A 171 -1.73 -10.23 -14.43
CA LEU A 171 -0.62 -9.68 -13.66
C LEU A 171 0.55 -10.68 -13.55
N ARG A 172 1.77 -10.14 -13.52
CA ARG A 172 3.00 -10.89 -13.25
C ARG A 172 3.99 -9.97 -12.55
N CYS A 173 4.44 -10.36 -11.36
CA CYS A 173 5.55 -9.70 -10.70
C CYS A 173 6.84 -9.92 -11.51
N ARG A 174 7.86 -9.08 -11.30
CA ARG A 174 9.15 -9.24 -11.97
C ARG A 174 9.99 -10.33 -11.31
N PRO A 175 10.40 -11.37 -12.04
CA PRO A 175 11.33 -12.37 -11.54
C PRO A 175 12.80 -11.92 -11.73
N GLY A 176 13.72 -12.53 -10.99
CA GLY A 176 15.17 -12.45 -11.23
C GLY A 176 15.80 -11.08 -11.03
N VAL A 177 15.19 -10.18 -10.25
CA VAL A 177 15.75 -8.85 -9.97
C VAL A 177 16.69 -8.96 -8.76
N PRO A 178 17.99 -8.68 -8.90
CA PRO A 178 18.91 -8.64 -7.77
C PRO A 178 18.68 -7.39 -6.91
N LEU A 179 19.00 -7.47 -5.61
CA LEU A 179 18.69 -6.42 -4.63
C LEU A 179 19.19 -5.04 -5.04
N GLU A 180 20.41 -4.94 -5.54
CA GLU A 180 21.05 -3.69 -5.95
C GLU A 180 20.40 -3.03 -7.18
N GLN A 181 19.55 -3.77 -7.88
CA GLN A 181 18.79 -3.26 -9.03
C GLN A 181 17.30 -3.11 -8.71
N ALA A 182 16.87 -3.45 -7.50
CA ALA A 182 15.49 -3.46 -7.12
C ALA A 182 14.94 -2.05 -6.88
N LEU A 183 13.78 -1.75 -7.44
CA LEU A 183 12.94 -0.60 -7.10
C LEU A 183 12.01 -1.04 -5.97
N VAL A 184 12.25 -0.52 -4.76
CA VAL A 184 11.56 -0.96 -3.54
C VAL A 184 10.53 0.08 -3.11
N ALA A 185 9.28 -0.33 -2.92
CA ALA A 185 8.25 0.50 -2.32
C ALA A 185 8.21 0.30 -0.79
N THR A 186 7.80 1.34 -0.05
CA THR A 186 7.63 1.29 1.41
C THR A 186 6.64 2.33 1.89
N GLY A 187 6.18 2.18 3.13
CA GLY A 187 5.33 3.16 3.80
C GLY A 187 5.79 3.47 5.22
N PHE A 188 5.09 4.39 5.87
CA PHE A 188 5.43 4.87 7.20
C PHE A 188 4.19 4.97 8.07
N GLY A 189 4.25 4.40 9.26
CA GLY A 189 3.23 4.55 10.28
C GLY A 189 3.06 6.01 10.75
N TYR A 190 2.05 6.25 11.55
CA TYR A 190 1.70 7.61 12.02
C TYR A 190 2.38 7.98 13.33
N GLN A 191 2.88 7.02 14.12
CA GLN A 191 3.56 7.27 15.37
C GLN A 191 5.01 7.74 15.17
N ALA A 192 5.39 8.87 15.77
CA ALA A 192 6.70 9.50 15.57
C ALA A 192 7.88 8.57 15.90
N GLY A 193 7.77 7.78 16.98
CA GLY A 193 8.81 6.79 17.36
C GLY A 193 9.02 5.73 16.28
N ARG A 194 7.93 5.15 15.75
CA ARG A 194 7.98 4.18 14.64
C ARG A 194 8.55 4.81 13.37
N ARG A 195 8.12 6.01 13.02
CA ARG A 195 8.63 6.75 11.84
C ARG A 195 10.14 7.00 11.91
N LYS A 196 10.68 7.25 13.12
CA LYS A 196 12.12 7.38 13.30
C LYS A 196 12.86 6.09 12.91
N VAL A 197 12.39 4.94 13.42
CA VAL A 197 12.97 3.63 13.09
C VAL A 197 12.84 3.35 11.59
N GLN A 198 11.67 3.57 11.02
CA GLN A 198 11.43 3.38 9.58
C GLN A 198 12.36 4.28 8.73
N GLY A 199 12.59 5.53 9.16
CA GLY A 199 13.54 6.43 8.51
C GLY A 199 14.99 5.93 8.58
N GLU A 200 15.40 5.37 9.71
CA GLU A 200 16.74 4.76 9.88
C GLU A 200 16.90 3.52 8.97
N VAL A 201 15.88 2.67 8.87
CA VAL A 201 15.87 1.51 7.96
C VAL A 201 15.98 1.96 6.50
N VAL A 202 15.18 2.96 6.08
CA VAL A 202 15.24 3.51 4.72
C VAL A 202 16.61 4.09 4.42
N ALA A 203 17.21 4.86 5.34
CA ALA A 203 18.53 5.44 5.14
C ALA A 203 19.63 4.37 4.95
N ALA A 204 19.51 3.23 5.67
CA ALA A 204 20.46 2.12 5.54
C ALA A 204 20.19 1.27 4.28
N LEU A 205 18.94 1.10 3.87
CA LEU A 205 18.56 0.30 2.71
C LEU A 205 18.84 1.04 1.38
N LEU A 206 18.67 2.36 1.34
CA LEU A 206 18.75 3.16 0.11
C LEU A 206 20.06 2.94 -0.71
N PRO A 207 21.27 2.86 -0.13
CA PRO A 207 22.49 2.59 -0.88
C PRO A 207 22.60 1.13 -1.39
N MET A 208 21.73 0.24 -0.94
CA MET A 208 21.77 -1.19 -1.28
C MET A 208 20.80 -1.57 -2.39
N VAL A 209 19.91 -0.66 -2.79
CA VAL A 209 18.87 -0.88 -3.81
C VAL A 209 18.97 0.14 -4.93
N ARG A 210 18.22 -0.05 -6.03
CA ARG A 210 18.20 0.93 -7.14
C ARG A 210 17.61 2.26 -6.69
N ASP A 211 16.47 2.23 -6.01
CA ASP A 211 15.75 3.41 -5.55
C ASP A 211 14.58 3.00 -4.64
N ILE A 212 13.98 3.96 -3.96
CA ILE A 212 12.82 3.76 -3.09
C ILE A 212 11.62 4.54 -3.61
N ARG A 213 10.43 3.99 -3.45
CA ARG A 213 9.13 4.63 -3.72
C ARG A 213 8.28 4.66 -2.47
N ARG A 214 7.47 5.70 -2.34
CA ARG A 214 6.48 5.84 -1.28
C ARG A 214 5.18 6.37 -1.90
N ALA A 215 4.27 5.46 -2.30
CA ALA A 215 2.99 5.87 -2.87
C ALA A 215 2.06 6.45 -1.79
N GLY A 216 2.04 5.88 -0.61
CA GLY A 216 1.21 6.35 0.50
C GLY A 216 -0.09 5.57 0.68
N THR A 217 -0.15 4.39 0.12
CA THR A 217 -1.24 3.43 0.17
C THR A 217 -0.63 2.04 -0.01
N SER A 218 -0.82 1.18 0.95
CA SER A 218 -0.28 -0.18 0.97
C SER A 218 -0.92 -1.07 -0.10
N ALA A 219 -2.22 -0.92 -0.32
CA ALA A 219 -2.93 -1.67 -1.35
C ALA A 219 -2.41 -1.35 -2.76
N VAL A 220 -2.12 -0.08 -3.07
CA VAL A 220 -1.53 0.32 -4.36
C VAL A 220 -0.08 -0.17 -4.51
N ASP A 221 0.72 -0.12 -3.44
CA ASP A 221 2.10 -0.60 -3.46
C ASP A 221 2.16 -2.12 -3.69
N LEU A 222 1.32 -2.91 -3.02
CA LEU A 222 1.17 -4.36 -3.24
C LEU A 222 0.71 -4.68 -4.68
N CYS A 223 -0.28 -3.95 -5.19
CA CYS A 223 -0.73 -4.06 -6.58
C CYS A 223 0.36 -3.64 -7.58
N SER A 224 1.23 -2.70 -7.21
CA SER A 224 2.36 -2.28 -8.04
C SER A 224 3.44 -3.36 -8.13
N VAL A 225 3.66 -4.15 -7.06
CA VAL A 225 4.49 -5.37 -7.12
C VAL A 225 3.84 -6.38 -8.06
N ALA A 226 2.53 -6.65 -7.91
CA ALA A 226 1.80 -7.57 -8.77
C ALA A 226 1.91 -7.22 -10.26
N ALA A 227 1.88 -5.92 -10.58
CA ALA A 227 1.97 -5.41 -11.95
C ALA A 227 3.41 -5.23 -12.46
N GLY A 228 4.43 -5.55 -11.66
CA GLY A 228 5.84 -5.35 -12.01
C GLY A 228 6.24 -3.88 -12.18
N ARG A 229 5.52 -2.95 -11.54
CA ARG A 229 5.83 -1.51 -11.55
C ARG A 229 6.90 -1.16 -10.53
N VAL A 230 6.96 -1.90 -9.42
CA VAL A 230 8.04 -1.97 -8.45
C VAL A 230 8.44 -3.43 -8.27
N ASP A 231 9.66 -3.68 -7.80
CA ASP A 231 10.20 -5.03 -7.69
C ASP A 231 9.90 -5.66 -6.32
N ALA A 232 9.76 -4.82 -5.31
CA ALA A 232 9.43 -5.22 -3.94
C ALA A 232 8.66 -4.14 -3.19
N TYR A 233 8.00 -4.56 -2.12
CA TYR A 233 7.37 -3.70 -1.13
C TYR A 233 7.64 -4.25 0.27
N TYR A 234 7.84 -3.37 1.26
CA TYR A 234 7.82 -3.73 2.67
C TYR A 234 7.24 -2.59 3.51
N GLU A 235 6.49 -2.96 4.55
CA GLU A 235 5.99 -2.00 5.53
C GLU A 235 5.71 -2.69 6.87
N ARG A 236 5.91 -1.94 7.95
CA ARG A 236 5.58 -2.33 9.32
C ARG A 236 4.41 -1.52 9.83
N GLY A 237 3.49 -2.18 10.50
CA GLY A 237 2.39 -1.52 11.21
C GLY A 237 1.09 -1.50 10.45
N LEU A 238 0.98 -2.30 9.40
CA LEU A 238 -0.24 -2.49 8.64
C LEU A 238 -1.27 -3.30 9.44
N ASN A 239 -2.54 -2.97 9.28
CA ASN A 239 -3.66 -3.78 9.71
C ASN A 239 -4.08 -4.75 8.60
N GLU A 240 -4.99 -5.67 8.90
CA GLU A 240 -5.44 -6.67 7.92
C GLU A 240 -6.07 -6.03 6.67
N TRP A 241 -6.85 -4.97 6.83
CA TRP A 241 -7.52 -4.27 5.73
C TRP A 241 -6.55 -3.59 4.78
N ASP A 242 -5.38 -3.13 5.27
CA ASP A 242 -4.35 -2.50 4.47
C ASP A 242 -3.72 -3.48 3.46
N TYR A 243 -3.63 -4.78 3.78
CA TYR A 243 -2.88 -5.72 2.95
C TYR A 243 -3.66 -6.94 2.43
N ALA A 244 -4.80 -7.33 3.01
CA ALA A 244 -5.41 -8.62 2.70
C ALA A 244 -5.71 -8.82 1.20
N ALA A 245 -6.33 -7.86 0.54
CA ALA A 245 -6.62 -7.95 -0.90
C ALA A 245 -5.34 -7.81 -1.74
N GLY A 246 -4.52 -6.80 -1.47
CA GLY A 246 -3.27 -6.56 -2.19
C GLY A 246 -2.28 -7.71 -2.09
N ALA A 247 -2.16 -8.34 -0.92
CA ALA A 247 -1.33 -9.52 -0.68
C ALA A 247 -1.76 -10.73 -1.53
N LEU A 248 -3.07 -11.00 -1.60
CA LEU A 248 -3.58 -12.05 -2.49
C LEU A 248 -3.26 -11.74 -3.96
N ILE A 249 -3.50 -10.49 -4.40
CA ILE A 249 -3.24 -10.07 -5.78
C ILE A 249 -1.76 -10.20 -6.12
N ALA A 250 -0.86 -9.81 -5.22
CA ALA A 250 0.59 -9.96 -5.40
C ALA A 250 0.99 -11.44 -5.46
N ALA A 251 0.47 -12.28 -4.57
CA ALA A 251 0.75 -13.71 -4.56
C ALA A 251 0.25 -14.40 -5.84
N GLU A 252 -0.95 -14.07 -6.32
CA GLU A 252 -1.51 -14.61 -7.56
C GLU A 252 -0.80 -14.10 -8.84
N ALA A 253 -0.05 -13.01 -8.70
CA ALA A 253 0.88 -12.52 -9.74
C ALA A 253 2.26 -13.18 -9.67
N GLY A 254 2.50 -14.11 -8.73
CA GLY A 254 3.74 -14.85 -8.56
C GLY A 254 4.74 -14.24 -7.59
N ALA A 255 4.38 -13.20 -6.83
CA ALA A 255 5.22 -12.69 -5.76
C ALA A 255 5.15 -13.62 -4.53
N VAL A 256 6.23 -13.65 -3.76
CA VAL A 256 6.23 -14.18 -2.40
C VAL A 256 5.74 -13.05 -1.48
N VAL A 257 4.77 -13.37 -0.61
CA VAL A 257 4.25 -12.44 0.39
C VAL A 257 4.39 -13.06 1.77
N GLY A 258 4.96 -12.32 2.72
CA GLY A 258 5.20 -12.80 4.08
C GLY A 258 5.76 -11.72 5.00
N GLY A 259 6.24 -12.14 6.18
CA GLY A 259 6.97 -11.34 7.14
C GLY A 259 8.43 -11.78 7.25
N LEU A 260 9.13 -11.33 8.29
CA LEU A 260 10.49 -11.75 8.57
C LEU A 260 10.52 -13.16 9.19
N GLY A 261 11.64 -13.87 8.98
CA GLY A 261 11.87 -15.19 9.58
C GLY A 261 10.90 -16.27 9.12
N GLY A 262 10.25 -16.13 7.96
CA GLY A 262 9.26 -17.09 7.46
C GLY A 262 7.87 -16.94 8.07
N ALA A 263 7.62 -15.87 8.84
CA ALA A 263 6.30 -15.55 9.35
C ALA A 263 5.34 -15.14 8.22
N PRO A 264 4.01 -15.27 8.40
CA PRO A 264 3.05 -14.67 7.48
C PRO A 264 3.13 -13.14 7.52
N ALA A 265 2.61 -12.48 6.49
CA ALA A 265 2.39 -11.04 6.49
C ALA A 265 1.52 -10.63 7.69
N SER A 266 1.89 -9.57 8.37
CA SER A 266 1.24 -9.14 9.61
C SER A 266 1.55 -7.67 9.94
N THR A 267 0.96 -7.18 11.03
CA THR A 267 1.29 -5.85 11.60
C THR A 267 2.78 -5.69 11.94
N SER A 268 3.49 -6.79 12.27
CA SER A 268 4.93 -6.73 12.56
C SER A 268 5.74 -6.42 11.30
N MET A 269 5.43 -7.08 10.18
CA MET A 269 6.05 -6.84 8.89
C MET A 269 5.22 -7.48 7.77
N THR A 270 5.04 -6.73 6.70
CA THR A 270 4.54 -7.22 5.42
C THR A 270 5.61 -6.96 4.35
N ILE A 271 6.03 -8.01 3.65
CA ILE A 271 6.98 -7.97 2.54
C ILE A 271 6.33 -8.65 1.35
N ALA A 272 6.43 -8.04 0.17
CA ALA A 272 6.04 -8.65 -1.10
C ALA A 272 7.15 -8.41 -2.12
N ALA A 273 7.62 -9.46 -2.80
CA ALA A 273 8.67 -9.35 -3.82
C ALA A 273 8.64 -10.57 -4.74
N GLY A 274 9.32 -10.48 -5.88
CA GLY A 274 9.62 -11.65 -6.71
C GLY A 274 10.37 -12.72 -5.91
N PRO A 275 10.23 -14.03 -6.24
CA PRO A 275 10.77 -15.14 -5.44
C PRO A 275 12.27 -15.01 -5.15
N ASP A 276 13.05 -14.55 -6.13
CA ASP A 276 14.51 -14.42 -5.99
C ASP A 276 14.93 -13.22 -5.13
N LEU A 277 14.11 -12.17 -5.08
CA LEU A 277 14.38 -10.93 -4.34
C LEU A 277 13.90 -10.99 -2.88
N PHE A 278 12.81 -11.74 -2.61
CA PHE A 278 12.17 -11.76 -1.29
C PHE A 278 13.17 -12.13 -0.18
N GLY A 279 13.94 -13.22 -0.38
CA GLY A 279 14.92 -13.69 0.60
C GLY A 279 15.98 -12.65 0.92
N ALA A 280 16.59 -12.07 -0.12
CA ALA A 280 17.64 -11.07 0.03
C ALA A 280 17.14 -9.78 0.74
N LEU A 281 15.94 -9.31 0.38
CA LEU A 281 15.34 -8.16 1.06
C LEU A 281 14.99 -8.48 2.52
N ALA A 282 14.41 -9.64 2.80
CA ALA A 282 14.05 -10.05 4.16
C ALA A 282 15.29 -10.20 5.06
N GLU A 283 16.41 -10.73 4.56
CA GLU A 283 17.68 -10.81 5.28
C GLU A 283 18.23 -9.42 5.64
N VAL A 284 18.19 -8.46 4.71
CA VAL A 284 18.63 -7.09 4.98
C VAL A 284 17.72 -6.42 6.00
N LEU A 285 16.40 -6.53 5.86
CA LEU A 285 15.45 -5.96 6.83
C LEU A 285 15.61 -6.56 8.22
N ALA A 286 15.86 -7.87 8.32
CA ALA A 286 16.16 -8.55 9.59
C ALA A 286 17.48 -8.05 10.21
N ALA A 287 18.54 -7.91 9.40
CA ALA A 287 19.83 -7.38 9.86
C ALA A 287 19.73 -5.93 10.34
N LEU A 288 18.83 -5.15 9.76
CA LEU A 288 18.53 -3.77 10.17
C LEU A 288 17.58 -3.68 11.37
N ASP A 289 17.14 -4.81 11.92
CA ASP A 289 16.15 -4.91 13.01
C ASP A 289 14.92 -4.03 12.70
N ALA A 290 14.35 -4.22 11.50
CA ALA A 290 13.29 -3.36 10.96
C ALA A 290 11.96 -3.45 11.76
N GLU A 291 11.80 -4.49 12.57
CA GLU A 291 10.66 -4.67 13.49
C GLU A 291 10.87 -4.06 14.87
N ARG A 292 12.05 -3.49 15.17
CA ARG A 292 12.32 -2.92 16.49
C ARG A 292 11.37 -1.77 16.83
N ASP A 293 11.03 -1.66 18.10
CA ASP A 293 10.36 -0.47 18.60
C ASP A 293 11.37 0.64 18.95
N ALA A 294 10.95 1.89 18.80
CA ALA A 294 11.77 3.00 19.26
C ALA A 294 11.94 2.90 20.78
N LEU A 295 13.14 2.55 21.25
CA LEU A 295 13.47 2.59 22.66
C LEU A 295 13.20 4.01 23.16
N GLY A 296 12.17 4.17 23.98
CA GLY A 296 11.77 5.28 24.86
C GLY A 296 12.43 6.65 24.66
N VAL A 297 12.56 7.17 23.45
CA VAL A 297 13.03 8.54 23.24
C VAL A 297 11.85 9.46 23.52
N ARG A 298 11.82 10.08 24.69
CA ARG A 298 11.04 11.31 24.89
C ARG A 298 11.48 12.27 23.80
N ILE A 299 10.59 12.54 22.86
CA ILE A 299 10.80 13.59 21.85
C ILE A 299 10.79 14.88 22.66
N ALA A 300 11.97 15.52 22.80
CA ALA A 300 12.05 16.89 23.27
C ALA A 300 11.20 17.76 22.31
N GLU A 301 10.49 18.70 22.88
CA GLU A 301 9.58 19.60 22.19
C GLU A 301 10.12 20.14 20.86
N PRO A 302 9.28 20.44 19.84
CA PRO A 302 9.68 20.76 18.46
C PRO A 302 10.59 21.99 18.27
N GLY A 303 11.09 22.59 19.32
CA GLY A 303 11.96 23.77 19.29
C GLY A 303 13.47 23.50 19.34
N ILE A 304 13.95 22.27 19.61
CA ILE A 304 15.34 22.02 19.98
C ILE A 304 16.11 21.09 19.01
N LEU A 305 15.47 20.62 17.93
CA LEU A 305 16.07 19.64 17.01
C LEU A 305 17.16 20.20 16.06
N PHE A 306 17.47 21.52 16.11
CA PHE A 306 18.50 22.12 15.26
C PHE A 306 19.84 22.49 15.96
N ARG A 307 19.98 22.13 17.22
CA ARG A 307 21.27 22.38 17.92
C ARG A 307 21.55 21.30 18.97
N ARG A 308 22.04 20.13 18.55
CA ARG A 308 23.06 19.33 19.25
C ARG A 308 23.27 17.97 18.60
N GLY A 309 24.49 17.79 18.10
CA GLY A 309 25.16 16.49 18.04
C GLY A 309 24.91 15.69 16.78
N ILE A 310 25.52 16.08 15.68
CA ILE A 310 26.09 15.07 14.79
C ILE A 310 27.21 14.46 15.64
N ASP A 311 26.99 13.24 16.14
CA ASP A 311 28.01 12.47 16.83
C ASP A 311 29.12 12.15 15.82
N GLU A 312 30.31 12.67 16.05
CA GLU A 312 31.49 12.57 15.17
C GLU A 312 32.01 11.13 14.96
N ARG A 313 31.22 10.12 15.27
CA ARG A 313 31.58 8.69 15.15
C ARG A 313 31.33 8.08 13.78
N TYR A 314 30.90 8.84 12.79
CA TYR A 314 30.65 8.33 11.42
C TYR A 314 31.56 8.92 10.34
N VAL A 315 32.73 9.46 10.69
CA VAL A 315 33.78 9.81 9.70
C VAL A 315 35.07 9.10 10.08
N GLY A 316 35.26 7.89 9.60
CA GLY A 316 36.45 7.10 9.88
C GLY A 316 36.61 5.88 8.99
N PHE A 317 36.56 6.04 7.69
CA PHE A 317 37.17 5.08 6.78
C PHE A 317 38.22 5.80 5.97
N THR A 318 39.45 5.88 6.51
CA THR A 318 40.66 6.02 5.71
C THR A 318 41.70 5.06 6.23
N SER A 319 42.25 4.37 5.29
CA SER A 319 43.35 3.42 5.28
C SER A 319 44.44 3.68 6.31
N GLY A 320 44.89 2.60 6.93
CA GLY A 320 45.97 2.57 7.89
C GLY A 320 47.30 3.04 7.34
N GLN A 321 48.06 3.67 8.20
CA GLN A 321 49.49 3.41 8.37
C GLN A 321 49.95 3.91 9.74
N ASN A 322 50.64 3.03 10.45
CA ASN A 322 51.36 3.26 11.70
C ASN A 322 52.30 4.45 11.63
N ARG A 323 52.30 5.31 12.65
CA ARG A 323 53.54 5.85 13.25
C ARG A 323 53.28 6.35 14.68
N SER A 324 54.06 5.83 15.59
CA SER A 324 54.30 6.22 16.97
C SER A 324 54.84 7.65 17.07
N GLY A 325 54.33 8.43 18.00
CA GLY A 325 54.90 9.74 18.36
C GLY A 325 54.11 10.42 19.46
N SER A 326 54.67 10.39 20.66
CA SER A 326 54.26 11.16 21.82
C SER A 326 54.48 12.64 21.61
N ASP A 327 53.44 13.49 21.75
CA ASP A 327 53.64 14.89 22.11
C ASP A 327 52.42 15.43 22.85
N THR A 328 52.71 15.95 24.02
CA THR A 328 51.85 16.66 24.96
C THR A 328 51.52 18.06 24.44
N PHE A 329 50.25 18.40 24.30
CA PHE A 329 49.84 19.80 24.08
C PHE A 329 48.92 20.29 25.21
N ALA A 330 49.31 21.46 25.73
CA ALA A 330 48.64 22.24 26.77
C ALA A 330 47.40 23.00 26.15
N PRO A 331 46.42 23.39 26.98
CA PRO A 331 45.21 24.03 26.48
C PRO A 331 45.41 25.53 26.23
N GLU A 332 45.06 25.99 25.04
CA GLU A 332 45.02 27.43 24.68
C GLU A 332 43.68 28.07 25.07
N ARG A 333 43.78 29.35 25.51
CA ARG A 333 42.73 30.21 26.04
C ARG A 333 41.77 30.71 24.95
N PRO A 334 40.50 31.05 25.28
CA PRO A 334 39.48 31.50 24.34
C PRO A 334 39.76 32.97 23.90
N LEU A 335 39.69 33.22 22.59
CA LEU A 335 39.71 34.53 21.98
C LEU A 335 38.37 35.27 22.13
N ARG A 336 38.44 36.50 22.63
CA ARG A 336 37.33 37.46 22.78
C ARG A 336 36.80 37.92 21.41
N ALA A 337 35.49 37.91 21.25
CA ALA A 337 34.79 38.51 20.12
C ALA A 337 34.92 40.04 20.12
N ARG A 338 35.37 40.64 19.02
CA ARG A 338 35.26 42.08 18.74
C ARG A 338 33.95 42.34 17.97
N ARG A 339 33.22 43.33 18.44
CA ARG A 339 32.03 43.91 17.77
C ARG A 339 32.45 44.83 16.63
N GLY A 340 31.67 44.84 15.55
CA GLY A 340 31.55 45.96 14.63
C GLY A 340 32.28 45.75 13.28
N GLY A 341 31.52 45.51 12.22
CA GLY A 341 31.95 45.54 10.84
C GLY A 341 30.75 45.48 9.90
N THR A 342 30.41 46.63 9.33
CA THR A 342 29.40 46.82 8.29
C THR A 342 29.78 46.11 7.00
N TRP A 343 28.85 45.30 6.46
CA TRP A 343 29.07 44.66 5.16
C TRP A 343 28.62 45.59 4.02
N GLN A 344 29.56 46.07 3.22
CA GLN A 344 29.29 46.67 1.90
C GLN A 344 29.13 45.55 0.87
N LYS A 345 28.02 45.62 0.11
CA LYS A 345 27.76 44.77 -1.05
C LYS A 345 28.66 45.24 -2.21
N SER A 346 29.60 44.41 -2.63
CA SER A 346 30.27 44.53 -3.93
C SER A 346 29.57 43.65 -4.95
N ARG A 347 29.14 44.25 -6.07
CA ARG A 347 28.66 43.56 -7.29
C ARG A 347 29.83 42.96 -8.04
N PRO A 348 29.67 41.80 -8.70
CA PRO A 348 30.49 41.51 -9.89
C PRO A 348 29.69 41.84 -11.15
N GLU A 349 30.35 42.53 -12.08
CA GLU A 349 29.90 42.75 -13.45
C GLU A 349 30.20 41.55 -14.36
N SER A 350 29.48 41.54 -15.51
CA SER A 350 29.56 40.70 -16.70
C SER A 350 28.71 39.43 -16.64
N GLY A 351 27.56 39.31 -17.31
CA GLY A 351 27.36 39.49 -18.76
C GLY A 351 27.09 38.13 -19.36
N THR A 352 25.81 37.62 -19.27
CA THR A 352 25.22 36.79 -20.32
C THR A 352 23.69 36.85 -20.15
N THR A 353 23.07 37.50 -21.12
CA THR A 353 21.61 37.63 -21.27
C THR A 353 21.02 36.33 -21.79
N TRP A 354 20.10 35.71 -21.01
CA TRP A 354 19.12 34.75 -21.53
C TRP A 354 17.78 35.46 -21.62
N ALA A 355 17.28 35.61 -22.84
CA ALA A 355 15.98 36.16 -23.12
C ALA A 355 14.92 35.22 -22.57
N SER A 356 14.11 35.68 -21.62
CA SER A 356 12.85 35.05 -21.23
C SER A 356 11.73 35.61 -22.12
N GLU A 357 11.27 34.83 -23.09
CA GLU A 357 10.00 35.09 -23.76
C GLU A 357 8.86 34.80 -22.78
N ALA A 358 8.24 35.86 -22.31
CA ALA A 358 6.98 35.80 -21.57
C ALA A 358 5.83 35.56 -22.56
N LEU A 359 5.25 34.36 -22.56
CA LEU A 359 3.99 34.07 -23.21
C LEU A 359 2.86 34.74 -22.39
N HIS A 360 2.30 35.82 -22.91
CA HIS A 360 1.03 36.37 -22.45
C HIS A 360 -0.13 35.44 -22.82
N PRO A 361 -1.10 35.16 -21.97
CA PRO A 361 -2.32 34.49 -22.37
C PRO A 361 -3.22 35.48 -23.12
N ARG A 362 -3.59 35.16 -24.35
CA ARG A 362 -4.66 35.86 -25.06
C ARG A 362 -6.00 35.55 -24.43
N SER A 363 -6.61 36.54 -23.84
CA SER A 363 -8.02 36.59 -23.52
C SER A 363 -8.79 36.88 -24.82
N ASP A 364 -9.48 35.86 -25.37
CA ASP A 364 -10.63 36.02 -26.29
C ASP A 364 -11.22 34.62 -26.57
N LEU A 365 -12.10 34.18 -25.70
CA LEU A 365 -13.14 33.21 -26.02
C LEU A 365 -14.35 33.49 -25.14
N ALA A 366 -15.44 33.95 -25.79
CA ALA A 366 -16.73 34.18 -25.19
C ALA A 366 -17.32 32.88 -24.60
N PRO A 367 -18.17 32.96 -23.56
CA PRO A 367 -18.76 31.77 -22.94
C PRO A 367 -19.80 31.14 -23.86
N PRO A 368 -19.85 29.78 -23.95
CA PRO A 368 -20.91 29.10 -24.67
C PRO A 368 -22.24 29.22 -23.91
N THR A 369 -23.28 29.50 -24.67
CA THR A 369 -24.69 29.55 -24.28
C THR A 369 -25.16 28.21 -23.69
N LYS A 370 -26.01 28.29 -22.67
CA LYS A 370 -26.76 27.16 -22.11
C LYS A 370 -27.50 26.40 -23.18
N GLY A 371 -27.11 25.12 -23.38
CA GLY A 371 -27.80 24.13 -24.18
C GLY A 371 -28.13 22.93 -23.30
N ASP A 372 -29.39 22.59 -23.38
CA ASP A 372 -30.22 21.60 -22.75
C ASP A 372 -29.57 20.21 -22.54
N GLY A 373 -29.99 19.59 -21.42
CA GLY A 373 -29.43 18.31 -20.92
C GLY A 373 -29.71 17.11 -21.80
N SER A 374 -28.91 16.15 -21.58
CA SER A 374 -28.96 14.70 -21.85
C SER A 374 -27.76 14.19 -22.65
N SER A 375 -26.70 13.83 -21.95
CA SER A 375 -25.73 12.86 -22.47
C SER A 375 -25.95 11.52 -21.75
N LYS A 376 -26.74 10.68 -22.39
CA LYS A 376 -26.89 9.26 -22.07
C LYS A 376 -25.58 8.55 -22.48
N TRP A 377 -25.00 7.86 -21.54
CA TRP A 377 -23.99 6.83 -21.79
C TRP A 377 -24.65 5.65 -22.54
N PRO A 378 -24.04 5.09 -23.59
CA PRO A 378 -24.64 3.96 -24.30
C PRO A 378 -24.54 2.69 -23.45
N LEU A 379 -25.71 2.13 -23.16
CA LEU A 379 -25.89 0.79 -22.63
C LEU A 379 -25.88 -0.20 -23.80
N THR A 380 -25.10 -1.27 -23.63
CA THR A 380 -25.28 -2.62 -24.17
C THR A 380 -25.47 -2.81 -25.67
N THR A 381 -24.45 -3.39 -26.30
CA THR A 381 -24.64 -4.20 -27.51
C THR A 381 -24.48 -5.68 -27.16
N THR A 382 -25.59 -6.40 -27.09
CA THR A 382 -25.65 -7.86 -27.04
C THR A 382 -25.18 -8.43 -28.37
N ALA A 383 -24.03 -9.10 -28.40
CA ALA A 383 -23.58 -9.88 -29.54
C ALA A 383 -24.44 -11.15 -29.65
N ARG A 384 -25.24 -11.22 -30.73
CA ARG A 384 -25.92 -12.45 -31.17
C ARG A 384 -24.86 -13.37 -31.80
N VAL A 385 -24.67 -14.52 -31.20
CA VAL A 385 -23.99 -15.67 -31.83
C VAL A 385 -24.92 -16.24 -32.90
N ARG A 386 -24.46 -16.32 -34.15
CA ARG A 386 -25.08 -17.10 -35.19
C ARG A 386 -24.49 -18.51 -35.21
N PRO A 387 -25.29 -19.56 -35.32
CA PRO A 387 -24.77 -20.91 -35.51
C PRO A 387 -24.38 -21.08 -36.97
N THR A 388 -23.18 -21.57 -37.20
CA THR A 388 -22.76 -22.11 -38.52
C THR A 388 -23.04 -23.61 -38.54
N THR A 389 -23.95 -24.02 -39.38
CA THR A 389 -24.12 -25.38 -39.90
C THR A 389 -23.08 -25.65 -40.99
N THR A 390 -22.28 -26.63 -40.81
CA THR A 390 -21.95 -27.83 -41.61
C THR A 390 -20.86 -28.61 -40.94
#